data_9c288b12a3790a55c3cc4439f5b32cda
#
_entry.id   9c288b12a3790a55c3cc4439f5b32cda
#
_cell.length_a   1.000
_cell.length_b   1.000
_cell.length_c   1.000
_cell.angle_alpha   90.00
_cell.angle_beta   90.00
_cell.angle_gamma   90.00
#
_symmetry.space_group_name_H-M   'P 1'
#
loop_
_entity.id
_entity.type
_entity.pdbx_description
1 polymer ?
#
loop_
_entity_poly.entity_id
_entity_poly.type
_entity_poly.pdbx_seq_one_letter_code
_entity_poly.pdbx_strand_id
1 'polypeptide(L)'
;EIARGFRLSFDHFGRSSSQRNHKLTQHFAGVLAENGLIREVSEKMIYSIDDGRFLPDRYIEGTCPNCGYTSARGDQCDNCGSLLDPTDLINPYSTISGSRDIEVRDTRHLYLLQSKMQDRIRAWVDAKSAGWPMLTRSIAYKHLDEGLIDRGITRDLQPYDLARLGLATAIETMLARLAESS
;
A
#
# COMPACT_ATOMS: atom_id res chain seq x y z
N GLU A 1 3.71 30.76 3.60
CA GLU A 1 5.00 31.48 3.51
C GLU A 1 5.97 30.83 2.52
N ILE A 2 6.23 29.51 2.59
CA ILE A 2 7.16 28.78 1.71
C ILE A 2 6.79 28.95 0.23
N ALA A 3 5.53 28.66 -0.15
CA ALA A 3 5.07 28.79 -1.54
C ALA A 3 5.25 30.20 -2.09
N ARG A 4 5.00 31.23 -1.26
CA ARG A 4 5.21 32.63 -1.64
C ARG A 4 6.69 32.97 -1.85
N GLY A 5 7.58 32.42 -1.00
CA GLY A 5 9.02 32.58 -1.15
C GLY A 5 9.56 32.00 -2.46
N PHE A 6 8.98 30.90 -2.95
CA PHE A 6 9.28 30.30 -4.24
C PHE A 6 8.45 30.86 -5.41
N ARG A 7 7.67 31.92 -5.20
CA ARG A 7 6.77 32.50 -6.19
C ARG A 7 5.79 31.50 -6.81
N LEU A 8 5.37 30.50 -6.03
CA LEU A 8 4.37 29.53 -6.46
C LEU A 8 2.97 30.07 -6.15
N SER A 9 2.08 29.95 -7.12
CA SER A 9 0.64 30.17 -6.94
C SER A 9 -0.12 28.89 -7.24
N PHE A 10 -1.15 28.63 -6.46
CA PHE A 10 -2.01 27.46 -6.61
C PHE A 10 -3.46 27.93 -6.69
N ASP A 11 -4.21 27.39 -7.64
CA ASP A 11 -5.66 27.59 -7.71
C ASP A 11 -6.37 26.89 -6.57
N HIS A 12 -5.81 25.75 -6.12
CA HIS A 12 -6.30 24.97 -4.99
C HIS A 12 -5.15 24.32 -4.23
N PHE A 13 -5.24 24.35 -2.89
CA PHE A 13 -4.31 23.67 -2.01
C PHE A 13 -5.11 22.74 -1.09
N GLY A 14 -5.03 21.43 -1.36
CA GLY A 14 -5.73 20.39 -0.59
C GLY A 14 -4.79 19.51 0.24
N ARG A 15 -5.39 18.69 1.10
CA ARG A 15 -4.68 17.66 1.89
C ARG A 15 -5.33 16.31 1.67
N SER A 16 -4.52 15.27 1.50
CA SER A 16 -5.01 13.88 1.47
C SER A 16 -5.69 13.47 2.79
N SER A 17 -5.30 14.08 3.91
CA SER A 17 -5.90 13.87 5.23
C SER A 17 -7.15 14.72 5.49
N SER A 18 -7.72 15.39 4.48
CA SER A 18 -8.95 16.16 4.66
C SER A 18 -10.18 15.24 4.79
N GLN A 19 -11.17 15.70 5.56
CA GLN A 19 -12.43 14.97 5.73
C GLN A 19 -13.16 14.71 4.40
N ARG A 20 -13.05 15.65 3.47
CA ARG A 20 -13.62 15.51 2.12
C ARG A 20 -12.94 14.35 1.36
N ASN A 21 -11.61 14.26 1.42
CA ASN A 21 -10.87 13.18 0.79
C ASN A 21 -11.20 11.83 1.43
N HIS A 22 -11.35 11.76 2.76
CA HIS A 22 -11.77 10.53 3.45
C HIS A 22 -13.11 10.03 2.94
N LYS A 23 -14.13 10.90 2.90
CA LYS A 23 -15.46 10.53 2.38
C LYS A 23 -15.41 10.05 0.94
N LEU A 24 -14.60 10.69 0.10
CA LEU A 24 -14.43 10.33 -1.30
C LEU A 24 -13.74 8.96 -1.43
N THR A 25 -12.69 8.72 -0.66
CA THR A 25 -11.97 7.43 -0.65
C THR A 25 -12.89 6.29 -0.21
N GLN A 26 -13.68 6.49 0.85
CA GLN A 26 -14.67 5.52 1.32
C GLN A 26 -15.74 5.23 0.26
N HIS A 27 -16.24 6.28 -0.41
CA HIS A 27 -17.21 6.13 -1.49
C HIS A 27 -16.63 5.28 -2.64
N PHE A 28 -15.42 5.59 -3.09
CA PHE A 28 -14.78 4.81 -4.16
C PHE A 28 -14.53 3.37 -3.74
N ALA A 29 -14.07 3.13 -2.51
CA ALA A 29 -13.88 1.78 -2.01
C ALA A 29 -15.20 0.98 -1.99
N GLY A 30 -16.31 1.59 -1.56
CA GLY A 30 -17.64 0.99 -1.60
C GLY A 30 -18.06 0.62 -3.02
N VAL A 31 -17.97 1.55 -3.97
CA VAL A 31 -18.32 1.32 -5.38
C VAL A 31 -17.46 0.20 -5.99
N LEU A 32 -16.17 0.16 -5.68
CA LEU A 32 -15.27 -0.89 -6.17
C LEU A 32 -15.63 -2.26 -5.58
N ALA A 33 -16.02 -2.31 -4.31
CA ALA A 33 -16.47 -3.54 -3.65
C ALA A 33 -17.78 -4.05 -4.26
N GLU A 34 -18.79 -3.18 -4.46
CA GLU A 34 -20.06 -3.50 -5.12
C GLU A 34 -19.87 -4.05 -6.55
N ASN A 35 -18.81 -3.60 -7.23
CA ASN A 35 -18.45 -4.10 -8.57
C ASN A 35 -17.53 -5.36 -8.53
N GLY A 36 -17.32 -5.98 -7.37
CA GLY A 36 -16.49 -7.19 -7.23
C GLY A 36 -15.01 -6.97 -7.55
N LEU A 37 -14.53 -5.75 -7.40
CA LEU A 37 -13.14 -5.35 -7.67
C LEU A 37 -12.29 -5.26 -6.41
N ILE A 38 -12.85 -5.62 -5.25
CA ILE A 38 -12.13 -5.73 -3.98
C ILE A 38 -12.23 -7.16 -3.46
N ARG A 39 -11.13 -7.66 -2.91
CA ARG A 39 -11.06 -8.96 -2.25
C ARG A 39 -10.26 -8.84 -0.95
N GLU A 40 -10.70 -9.53 0.09
CA GLU A 40 -9.91 -9.72 1.30
C GLU A 40 -8.84 -10.81 1.05
N VAL A 41 -7.62 -10.53 1.48
CA VAL A 41 -6.47 -11.44 1.38
C VAL A 41 -5.84 -11.54 2.76
N SER A 42 -5.61 -12.78 3.23
CA SER A 42 -4.78 -13.02 4.41
C SER A 42 -3.32 -13.09 3.97
N GLU A 43 -2.47 -12.35 4.64
CA GLU A 43 -1.03 -12.35 4.40
C GLU A 43 -0.26 -12.34 5.72
N LYS A 44 0.99 -12.79 5.67
CA LYS A 44 1.87 -12.81 6.84
C LYS A 44 2.64 -11.51 6.90
N MET A 45 2.63 -10.89 8.08
CA MET A 45 3.38 -9.66 8.33
C MET A 45 4.18 -9.76 9.62
N ILE A 46 5.24 -9.00 9.66
CA ILE A 46 6.11 -8.88 10.83
C ILE A 46 5.43 -8.01 11.90
N TYR A 47 5.34 -8.53 13.10
CA TYR A 47 4.86 -7.83 14.29
C TYR A 47 5.98 -7.69 15.30
N SER A 48 6.24 -6.50 15.79
CA SER A 48 7.17 -6.24 16.89
C SER A 48 6.39 -6.22 18.21
N ILE A 49 6.78 -7.08 19.14
CA ILE A 49 6.13 -7.18 20.46
C ILE A 49 6.41 -5.91 21.26
N ASP A 50 7.67 -5.47 21.29
CA ASP A 50 8.08 -4.28 22.04
C ASP A 50 7.46 -2.98 21.48
N ASP A 51 7.31 -2.88 20.15
CA ASP A 51 6.65 -1.73 19.53
C ASP A 51 5.10 -1.85 19.58
N GLY A 52 4.57 -3.01 19.89
CA GLY A 52 3.14 -3.30 19.96
C GLY A 52 2.42 -3.15 18.62
N ARG A 53 3.11 -3.41 17.48
CA ARG A 53 2.54 -3.15 16.14
C ARG A 53 3.12 -4.02 15.03
N PHE A 54 2.39 -4.10 13.92
CA PHE A 54 2.92 -4.54 12.65
C PHE A 54 3.92 -3.51 12.10
N LEU A 55 5.00 -4.02 11.52
CA LEU A 55 6.06 -3.19 10.96
C LEU A 55 5.95 -3.17 9.44
N PRO A 56 5.76 -1.99 8.81
CA PRO A 56 5.97 -1.83 7.37
C PRO A 56 7.41 -2.12 6.97
N ASP A 57 7.63 -2.56 5.75
CA ASP A 57 8.90 -3.01 5.17
C ASP A 57 10.08 -2.10 5.51
N ARG A 58 9.87 -0.77 5.46
CA ARG A 58 10.88 0.26 5.75
C ARG A 58 11.31 0.36 7.22
N TYR A 59 10.58 -0.28 8.12
CA TYR A 59 10.88 -0.31 9.55
C TYR A 59 11.40 -1.65 10.03
N ILE A 60 11.74 -2.53 9.08
CA ILE A 60 12.33 -3.83 9.33
C ILE A 60 13.68 -3.88 8.62
N GLU A 61 14.71 -4.25 9.34
CA GLU A 61 16.00 -4.60 8.79
C GLU A 61 16.45 -5.96 9.31
N GLY A 62 17.33 -6.59 8.55
CA GLY A 62 17.87 -7.89 8.89
C GLY A 62 18.96 -8.31 7.91
N THR A 63 19.39 -9.56 8.00
CA THR A 63 20.39 -10.09 7.08
C THR A 63 19.71 -10.61 5.81
N CYS A 64 20.20 -10.16 4.66
CA CYS A 64 19.72 -10.62 3.36
C CYS A 64 20.00 -12.11 3.16
N PRO A 65 19.00 -12.94 2.84
CA PRO A 65 19.20 -14.37 2.62
C PRO A 65 20.03 -14.67 1.37
N ASN A 66 20.10 -13.73 0.39
CA ASN A 66 20.75 -13.93 -0.87
C ASN A 66 22.26 -13.59 -0.85
N CYS A 67 22.66 -12.53 -0.14
CA CYS A 67 24.05 -12.05 -0.16
C CYS A 67 24.69 -11.87 1.22
N GLY A 68 23.97 -12.11 2.31
CA GLY A 68 24.51 -11.98 3.67
C GLY A 68 24.68 -10.54 4.18
N TYR A 69 24.23 -9.52 3.44
CA TYR A 69 24.29 -8.14 3.89
C TYR A 69 23.42 -7.94 5.14
N THR A 70 23.98 -7.40 6.21
CA THR A 70 23.37 -7.41 7.56
C THR A 70 22.37 -6.30 7.83
N SER A 71 22.22 -5.33 6.92
CA SER A 71 21.29 -4.20 7.05
C SER A 71 20.35 -4.12 5.84
N ALA A 72 19.91 -5.28 5.35
CA ALA A 72 18.94 -5.34 4.27
C ALA A 72 17.56 -4.94 4.78
N ARG A 73 16.84 -4.11 4.01
CA ARG A 73 15.47 -3.71 4.31
C ARG A 73 14.47 -4.79 3.91
N GLY A 74 13.25 -4.70 4.44
CA GLY A 74 12.22 -5.70 4.21
C GLY A 74 11.71 -5.79 2.77
N ASP A 75 11.87 -4.75 1.94
CA ASP A 75 11.39 -4.69 0.57
C ASP A 75 12.48 -4.99 -0.46
N GLN A 76 13.71 -4.55 -0.20
CA GLN A 76 14.83 -4.71 -1.13
C GLN A 76 16.17 -4.66 -0.40
N CYS A 77 17.11 -5.47 -0.86
CA CYS A 77 18.48 -5.42 -0.37
C CYS A 77 19.28 -4.31 -1.07
N ASP A 78 19.78 -3.33 -0.32
CA ASP A 78 20.58 -2.22 -0.84
C ASP A 78 21.93 -2.67 -1.44
N ASN A 79 22.43 -3.87 -1.06
CA ASN A 79 23.71 -4.38 -1.56
C ASN A 79 23.59 -5.18 -2.86
N CYS A 80 22.64 -6.12 -2.96
CA CYS A 80 22.52 -6.97 -4.15
C CYS A 80 21.33 -6.65 -5.04
N GLY A 81 20.44 -5.71 -4.62
CA GLY A 81 19.28 -5.29 -5.39
C GLY A 81 18.12 -6.29 -5.43
N SER A 82 18.25 -7.44 -4.75
CA SER A 82 17.16 -8.44 -4.72
C SER A 82 15.94 -7.90 -4.00
N LEU A 83 14.77 -8.13 -4.58
CA LEU A 83 13.51 -7.93 -3.89
C LEU A 83 13.38 -8.97 -2.77
N LEU A 84 12.92 -8.56 -1.61
CA LEU A 84 12.79 -9.36 -0.42
C LEU A 84 11.34 -9.32 0.08
N ASP A 85 10.93 -10.40 0.73
CA ASP A 85 9.80 -10.38 1.64
C ASP A 85 10.34 -10.14 3.07
N PRO A 86 9.73 -9.27 3.87
CA PRO A 86 10.19 -9.04 5.25
C PRO A 86 10.32 -10.31 6.09
N THR A 87 9.48 -11.32 5.81
CA THR A 87 9.48 -12.60 6.51
C THR A 87 10.66 -13.52 6.16
N ASP A 88 11.36 -13.22 5.05
CA ASP A 88 12.54 -13.99 4.61
C ASP A 88 13.85 -13.47 5.21
N LEU A 89 13.84 -12.30 5.85
CA LEU A 89 15.02 -11.73 6.47
C LEU A 89 15.56 -12.62 7.60
N ILE A 90 16.85 -12.82 7.63
CA ILE A 90 17.52 -13.55 8.71
C ILE A 90 17.79 -12.59 9.87
N ASN A 91 17.37 -12.98 11.08
CA ASN A 91 17.48 -12.16 12.29
C ASN A 91 16.90 -10.75 12.13
N PRO A 92 15.62 -10.61 11.72
CA PRO A 92 15.00 -9.31 11.55
C PRO A 92 14.94 -8.55 12.87
N TYR A 93 14.91 -7.22 12.78
CA TYR A 93 14.72 -6.32 13.92
C TYR A 93 13.95 -5.06 13.51
N SER A 94 13.28 -4.47 14.51
CA SER A 94 12.61 -3.18 14.33
C SER A 94 13.63 -2.05 14.27
N THR A 95 13.59 -1.21 13.24
CA THR A 95 14.42 0.01 13.19
C THR A 95 13.91 1.12 14.10
N ILE A 96 12.72 0.96 14.68
CA ILE A 96 12.10 1.94 15.58
C ILE A 96 12.69 1.80 16.99
N SER A 97 12.63 0.59 17.54
CA SER A 97 13.09 0.28 18.91
C SER A 97 14.45 -0.42 18.95
N GLY A 98 14.91 -0.99 17.84
CA GLY A 98 16.06 -1.91 17.80
C GLY A 98 15.72 -3.32 18.29
N SER A 99 14.47 -3.58 18.64
CA SER A 99 14.03 -4.85 19.18
C SER A 99 14.13 -5.98 18.16
N ARG A 100 14.52 -7.16 18.65
CA ARG A 100 14.51 -8.44 17.94
C ARG A 100 13.37 -9.36 18.39
N ASP A 101 12.51 -8.86 19.28
CA ASP A 101 11.31 -9.59 19.68
C ASP A 101 10.22 -9.45 18.62
N ILE A 102 10.38 -10.27 17.60
CA ILE A 102 9.66 -10.20 16.33
C ILE A 102 8.88 -11.50 16.12
N GLU A 103 7.61 -11.35 15.78
CA GLU A 103 6.74 -12.46 15.40
C GLU A 103 6.21 -12.27 13.97
N VAL A 104 5.95 -13.39 13.30
CA VAL A 104 5.17 -13.41 12.05
C VAL A 104 3.73 -13.70 12.42
N ARG A 105 2.82 -12.78 12.09
CA ARG A 105 1.38 -12.92 12.37
C ARG A 105 0.57 -12.81 11.08
N ASP A 106 -0.53 -13.54 11.02
CA ASP A 106 -1.49 -13.39 9.94
C ASP A 106 -2.28 -12.08 10.14
N THR A 107 -2.44 -11.34 9.05
CA THR A 107 -3.28 -10.15 8.99
C THR A 107 -4.15 -10.19 7.73
N ARG A 108 -5.23 -9.41 7.70
CA ARG A 108 -6.16 -9.36 6.58
C ARG A 108 -6.21 -7.97 5.98
N HIS A 109 -5.97 -7.93 4.68
CA HIS A 109 -5.99 -6.69 3.92
C HIS A 109 -6.94 -6.77 2.74
N LEU A 110 -7.49 -5.61 2.36
CA LEU A 110 -8.28 -5.48 1.15
C LEU A 110 -7.37 -5.19 -0.03
N TYR A 111 -7.58 -5.95 -1.10
CA TYR A 111 -6.85 -5.82 -2.36
C TYR A 111 -7.76 -5.34 -3.46
N LEU A 112 -7.30 -4.32 -4.20
CA LEU A 112 -7.90 -3.90 -5.46
C LEU A 112 -7.45 -4.86 -6.56
N LEU A 113 -8.43 -5.50 -7.21
CA LEU A 113 -8.22 -6.47 -8.27
C LEU A 113 -7.93 -5.77 -9.60
N GLN A 114 -6.74 -5.16 -9.71
CA GLN A 114 -6.32 -4.45 -10.93
C GLN A 114 -6.22 -5.38 -12.13
N SER A 115 -5.85 -6.65 -11.92
CA SER A 115 -5.79 -7.68 -12.95
C SER A 115 -7.13 -7.83 -13.70
N LYS A 116 -8.26 -7.75 -12.99
CA LYS A 116 -9.60 -7.78 -13.61
C LYS A 116 -9.94 -6.55 -14.46
N MET A 117 -9.23 -5.46 -14.26
CA MET A 117 -9.48 -4.19 -14.96
C MET A 117 -8.53 -3.98 -16.14
N GLN A 118 -7.60 -4.88 -16.38
CA GLN A 118 -6.52 -4.71 -17.34
C GLN A 118 -7.01 -4.34 -18.74
N ASP A 119 -7.94 -5.10 -19.30
CA ASP A 119 -8.45 -4.86 -20.65
C ASP A 119 -9.17 -3.51 -20.76
N ARG A 120 -9.94 -3.17 -19.73
CA ARG A 120 -10.65 -1.88 -19.67
C ARG A 120 -9.67 -0.70 -19.56
N ILE A 121 -8.62 -0.85 -18.76
CA ILE A 121 -7.57 0.17 -18.61
C ILE A 121 -6.78 0.29 -19.91
N ARG A 122 -6.43 -0.83 -20.56
CA ARG A 122 -5.75 -0.83 -21.86
C ARG A 122 -6.58 -0.09 -22.92
N ALA A 123 -7.83 -0.42 -23.06
CA ALA A 123 -8.72 0.26 -24.02
C ALA A 123 -8.82 1.78 -23.75
N TRP A 124 -8.84 2.18 -22.46
CA TRP A 124 -8.84 3.60 -22.11
C TRP A 124 -7.50 4.29 -22.45
N VAL A 125 -6.36 3.64 -22.17
CA VAL A 125 -5.03 4.15 -22.53
C VAL A 125 -4.91 4.28 -24.04
N ASP A 126 -5.31 3.27 -24.82
CA ASP A 126 -5.30 3.30 -26.29
C ASP A 126 -6.09 4.49 -26.84
N ALA A 127 -7.27 4.73 -26.27
CA ALA A 127 -8.15 5.81 -26.72
C ALA A 127 -7.66 7.23 -26.32
N LYS A 128 -6.88 7.34 -25.23
CA LYS A 128 -6.56 8.66 -24.64
C LYS A 128 -5.08 9.05 -24.70
N SER A 129 -4.18 8.12 -24.96
CA SER A 129 -2.74 8.34 -24.82
C SER A 129 -2.07 9.09 -25.98
N ALA A 130 -2.79 9.38 -27.06
CA ALA A 130 -2.21 10.04 -28.25
C ALA A 130 -1.57 11.41 -27.93
N GLY A 131 -2.16 12.17 -26.98
CA GLY A 131 -1.66 13.48 -26.53
C GLY A 131 -0.73 13.42 -25.31
N TRP A 132 -0.38 12.23 -24.82
CA TRP A 132 0.47 12.12 -23.63
C TRP A 132 1.95 12.25 -23.96
N PRO A 133 2.79 12.76 -23.03
CA PRO A 133 4.23 12.72 -23.18
C PRO A 133 4.73 11.28 -23.44
N MET A 134 5.73 11.14 -24.29
CA MET A 134 6.26 9.84 -24.70
C MET A 134 6.64 8.94 -23.50
N LEU A 135 7.29 9.51 -22.48
CA LEU A 135 7.67 8.78 -21.26
C LEU A 135 6.45 8.25 -20.51
N THR A 136 5.42 9.07 -20.33
CA THR A 136 4.16 8.64 -19.65
C THR A 136 3.49 7.50 -20.40
N ARG A 137 3.44 7.61 -21.73
CA ARG A 137 2.87 6.59 -22.59
C ARG A 137 3.64 5.28 -22.52
N SER A 138 4.98 5.32 -22.62
CA SER A 138 5.83 4.13 -22.57
C SER A 138 5.73 3.41 -21.22
N ILE A 139 5.67 4.15 -20.10
CA ILE A 139 5.49 3.58 -18.77
C ILE A 139 4.10 2.91 -18.64
N ALA A 140 3.04 3.54 -19.13
CA ALA A 140 1.69 2.98 -19.10
C ALA A 140 1.63 1.64 -19.87
N TYR A 141 2.15 1.61 -21.08
CA TYR A 141 2.18 0.38 -21.89
C TYR A 141 3.07 -0.69 -21.27
N LYS A 142 4.23 -0.33 -20.74
CA LYS A 142 5.10 -1.28 -20.05
C LYS A 142 4.33 -2.03 -18.95
N HIS A 143 3.66 -1.32 -18.06
CA HIS A 143 2.87 -1.97 -16.99
C HIS A 143 1.71 -2.81 -17.51
N LEU A 144 1.06 -2.38 -18.60
CA LEU A 144 -0.01 -3.13 -19.22
C LEU A 144 0.50 -4.40 -19.92
N ASP A 145 1.71 -4.37 -20.50
CA ASP A 145 2.32 -5.53 -21.17
C ASP A 145 2.88 -6.54 -20.18
N GLU A 146 3.41 -6.07 -19.05
CA GLU A 146 3.83 -6.91 -17.92
C GLU A 146 2.65 -7.55 -17.18
N GLY A 147 1.44 -7.01 -17.35
CA GLY A 147 0.23 -7.40 -16.62
C GLY A 147 0.05 -6.62 -15.32
N LEU A 148 -1.17 -6.16 -15.09
CA LEU A 148 -1.51 -5.44 -13.85
C LEU A 148 -1.60 -6.41 -12.68
N ILE A 149 -0.95 -6.06 -11.58
CA ILE A 149 -0.89 -6.84 -10.34
C ILE A 149 -1.90 -6.26 -9.34
N ASP A 150 -2.65 -7.15 -8.68
CA ASP A 150 -3.55 -6.77 -7.59
C ASP A 150 -2.77 -6.08 -6.46
N ARG A 151 -3.36 -5.02 -5.88
CA ARG A 151 -2.66 -4.16 -4.92
C ARG A 151 -3.43 -4.04 -3.61
N GLY A 152 -2.73 -4.23 -2.49
CA GLY A 152 -3.25 -3.94 -1.17
C GLY A 152 -3.60 -2.45 -1.01
N ILE A 153 -4.84 -2.17 -0.61
CA ILE A 153 -5.36 -0.81 -0.41
C ILE A 153 -5.55 -0.45 1.06
N THR A 154 -5.48 -1.42 1.95
CA THR A 154 -5.47 -1.22 3.41
C THR A 154 -4.09 -1.51 3.99
N ARG A 155 -3.87 -1.03 5.20
CA ARG A 155 -2.66 -1.27 6.00
C ARG A 155 -3.07 -1.50 7.44
N ASP A 156 -2.28 -2.28 8.18
CA ASP A 156 -2.42 -2.37 9.62
C ASP A 156 -2.11 -1.01 10.24
N LEU A 157 -3.15 -0.38 10.76
CA LEU A 157 -3.03 0.88 11.48
C LEU A 157 -2.96 0.61 12.98
N GLN A 158 -2.24 1.47 13.67
CA GLN A 158 -2.26 1.46 15.12
C GLN A 158 -3.67 1.77 15.63
N PRO A 159 -4.12 1.19 16.75
CA PRO A 159 -5.38 1.57 17.38
C PRO A 159 -5.51 3.07 17.60
N TYR A 160 -4.40 3.75 17.87
CA TYR A 160 -4.30 5.19 18.01
C TYR A 160 -4.61 5.95 16.70
N ASP A 161 -4.11 5.46 15.58
CA ASP A 161 -4.35 6.06 14.26
C ASP A 161 -5.80 5.82 13.81
N LEU A 162 -6.34 4.64 14.09
CA LEU A 162 -7.73 4.29 13.81
C LEU A 162 -8.71 5.19 14.58
N ALA A 163 -8.48 5.40 15.89
CA ALA A 163 -9.29 6.26 16.71
C ALA A 163 -9.22 7.73 16.26
N ARG A 164 -8.04 8.20 15.89
CA ARG A 164 -7.81 9.58 15.45
C ARG A 164 -8.36 9.87 14.05
N LEU A 165 -8.41 8.89 13.18
CA LEU A 165 -8.84 9.05 11.79
C LEU A 165 -10.32 8.69 11.57
N GLY A 166 -11.01 8.14 12.56
CA GLY A 166 -12.37 7.62 12.42
C GLY A 166 -12.48 6.47 11.41
N LEU A 167 -11.36 5.86 11.06
CA LEU A 167 -11.26 4.82 10.03
C LEU A 167 -11.64 3.44 10.56
N ALA A 168 -11.53 3.19 11.87
CA ALA A 168 -11.89 1.92 12.48
C ALA A 168 -13.31 1.50 12.10
N THR A 169 -14.26 2.40 12.32
CA THR A 169 -15.68 2.16 12.04
C THR A 169 -15.96 1.98 10.54
N ALA A 170 -15.19 2.62 9.66
CA ALA A 170 -15.38 2.51 8.22
C ALA A 170 -14.86 1.17 7.67
N ILE A 171 -13.72 0.70 8.16
CA ILE A 171 -13.16 -0.61 7.77
C ILE A 171 -14.01 -1.74 8.34
N GLU A 172 -14.42 -1.66 9.61
CA GLU A 172 -15.32 -2.63 10.24
C GLU A 172 -16.67 -2.69 9.54
N THR A 173 -17.25 -1.55 9.17
CA THR A 173 -18.52 -1.48 8.43
C THR A 173 -18.38 -2.08 7.02
N MET A 174 -17.24 -1.87 6.36
CA MET A 174 -16.96 -2.40 5.05
C MET A 174 -16.73 -3.92 5.08
N LEU A 175 -16.01 -4.42 6.08
CA LEU A 175 -15.80 -5.84 6.31
C LEU A 175 -17.10 -6.56 6.68
N ALA A 176 -17.95 -5.95 7.51
CA ALA A 176 -19.27 -6.49 7.86
C ALA A 176 -20.17 -6.63 6.62
N ARG A 177 -20.23 -5.63 5.74
CA ARG A 177 -21.00 -5.68 4.49
C ARG A 177 -20.49 -6.74 3.51
N LEU A 178 -19.18 -6.96 3.43
CA LEU A 178 -18.61 -8.04 2.61
C LEU A 178 -18.95 -9.43 3.16
N ALA A 179 -19.00 -9.58 4.48
CA ALA A 179 -19.38 -10.84 5.12
C ALA A 179 -20.89 -11.16 4.96
N GLU A 180 -21.76 -10.15 4.86
CA GLU A 180 -23.21 -10.32 4.62
C GLU A 180 -23.53 -10.65 3.15
N SER A 181 -22.58 -10.46 2.24
CA SER A 181 -22.74 -10.67 0.79
C SER A 181 -22.17 -12.02 0.32
N SER A 182 -21.64 -12.84 1.24
CA SER A 182 -21.08 -14.18 0.99
C SER A 182 -21.99 -15.25 1.51
#